data_b5f81f4b0460dd115b4c82b0e6ef378b
#
_entry.id   b5f81f4b0460dd115b4c82b0e6ef378b
#
_cell.length_a   1.000
_cell.length_b   1.000
_cell.length_c   1.000
_cell.angle_alpha   90.00
_cell.angle_beta   90.00
_cell.angle_gamma   90.00
#
_symmetry.space_group_name_H-M   'P 1'
#
loop_
_entity.id
_entity.type
_entity.pdbx_description
1 polymer ?
#
loop_
_entity_poly.entity_id
_entity_poly.type
_entity_poly.pdbx_seq_one_letter_code
_entity_poly.pdbx_strand_id
1 'polypeptide(L)'
;MSLSQLNDHIEVHENTMDFMGYKTYYRIAGDITSGKAPLITLHGGPGSTHNYMELLDPVALCGRAVISYDQLGCGKSYVENRPDLWKLSTWENELEALISHLGLSKYYLLGQSWGGMLAQSFALDCNAQGLQGLILSSTLPSSQLWAREQHRLARMLPVLEYSALMNAEKTQDFSGRAYTQALDHFMTMHCCDLTYDETAPECLRRPKKSGEESYVVAWGPNELTATGTLADWNVIDRLHHIKVPTLIISGTDDECTPLIAKTMFDRIPNARWELFEGCRHMCYAENTEHYLSVICDFMTN
;
A
#
# COMPACT_ATOMS: atom_id res chain seq x y z
N MET A 1 -9.52 24.84 10.78
CA MET A 1 -9.40 23.45 11.25
C MET A 1 -8.85 22.65 10.10
N SER A 2 -7.76 21.93 10.32
CA SER A 2 -7.22 21.03 9.29
C SER A 2 -8.14 19.82 9.12
N LEU A 3 -8.07 19.14 7.97
CA LEU A 3 -8.87 17.92 7.71
C LEU A 3 -8.62 16.83 8.78
N SER A 4 -7.37 16.70 9.25
CA SER A 4 -7.00 15.74 10.29
C SER A 4 -7.61 16.02 11.67
N GLN A 5 -7.96 17.28 11.97
CA GLN A 5 -8.58 17.68 13.25
C GLN A 5 -10.10 17.42 13.31
N LEU A 6 -10.70 17.00 12.20
CA LEU A 6 -12.15 16.79 12.10
C LEU A 6 -12.56 15.29 12.20
N ASN A 7 -11.61 14.39 12.50
CA ASN A 7 -11.84 12.95 12.58
C ASN A 7 -12.93 12.54 13.58
N ASP A 8 -13.07 13.24 14.69
CA ASP A 8 -14.03 12.92 15.76
C ASP A 8 -15.51 12.98 15.32
N HIS A 9 -15.80 13.49 14.12
CA HIS A 9 -17.15 13.63 13.58
C HIS A 9 -17.48 12.63 12.46
N ILE A 10 -16.53 11.75 12.09
CA ILE A 10 -16.73 10.78 11.02
C ILE A 10 -17.32 9.52 11.60
N GLU A 11 -18.53 9.17 11.16
CA GLU A 11 -19.15 7.90 11.53
C GLU A 11 -18.38 6.74 10.88
N VAL A 12 -18.09 5.71 11.69
CA VAL A 12 -17.35 4.53 11.25
C VAL A 12 -18.14 3.28 11.52
N HIS A 13 -18.34 2.46 10.50
CA HIS A 13 -18.98 1.16 10.59
C HIS A 13 -18.00 0.05 10.27
N GLU A 14 -17.92 -0.95 11.15
CA GLU A 14 -17.07 -2.13 10.97
C GLU A 14 -17.93 -3.37 10.71
N ASN A 15 -17.47 -4.24 9.83
CA ASN A 15 -18.16 -5.50 9.52
C ASN A 15 -17.20 -6.54 8.95
N THR A 16 -17.72 -7.71 8.60
CA THR A 16 -16.99 -8.76 7.91
C THR A 16 -17.80 -9.29 6.73
N MET A 17 -17.12 -9.78 5.70
CA MET A 17 -17.72 -10.58 4.64
C MET A 17 -17.14 -12.00 4.63
N ASP A 18 -17.91 -12.94 4.10
CA ASP A 18 -17.42 -14.32 3.87
C ASP A 18 -16.58 -14.36 2.59
N PHE A 19 -15.35 -14.92 2.69
CA PHE A 19 -14.48 -15.13 1.55
C PHE A 19 -13.70 -16.44 1.72
N MET A 20 -13.81 -17.36 0.77
CA MET A 20 -13.12 -18.68 0.75
C MET A 20 -13.23 -19.49 2.06
N GLY A 21 -14.36 -19.36 2.77
CA GLY A 21 -14.57 -20.02 4.08
C GLY A 21 -13.95 -19.31 5.27
N TYR A 22 -13.38 -18.15 5.07
CA TYR A 22 -12.84 -17.24 6.08
C TYR A 22 -13.67 -15.96 6.16
N LYS A 23 -13.31 -15.05 7.07
CA LYS A 23 -13.90 -13.72 7.20
C LYS A 23 -12.90 -12.66 6.77
N THR A 24 -13.28 -11.80 5.85
CA THR A 24 -12.55 -10.57 5.55
C THR A 24 -13.20 -9.43 6.32
N TYR A 25 -12.42 -8.80 7.19
CA TYR A 25 -12.83 -7.61 7.93
C TYR A 25 -12.71 -6.36 7.04
N TYR A 26 -13.71 -5.50 7.12
CA TYR A 26 -13.67 -4.18 6.50
C TYR A 26 -14.31 -3.11 7.41
N ARG A 27 -13.93 -1.86 7.18
CA ARG A 27 -14.53 -0.69 7.82
C ARG A 27 -14.89 0.37 6.77
N ILE A 28 -15.91 1.14 7.07
CA ILE A 28 -16.41 2.23 6.24
C ILE A 28 -16.43 3.49 7.10
N ALA A 29 -15.65 4.50 6.72
CA ALA A 29 -15.69 5.83 7.32
C ALA A 29 -16.52 6.75 6.41
N GLY A 30 -17.55 7.39 6.98
CA GLY A 30 -18.50 8.24 6.28
C GLY A 30 -19.66 7.52 5.61
N ASP A 31 -20.45 8.24 4.82
CA ASP A 31 -21.70 7.76 4.24
C ASP A 31 -21.52 7.13 2.85
N ILE A 32 -21.59 5.79 2.80
CA ILE A 32 -21.51 5.03 1.54
C ILE A 32 -22.74 5.26 0.63
N THR A 33 -23.84 5.81 1.17
CA THR A 33 -25.06 6.09 0.41
C THR A 33 -25.13 7.50 -0.16
N SER A 34 -24.05 8.29 0.02
CA SER A 34 -23.96 9.69 -0.41
C SER A 34 -24.16 9.93 -1.92
N GLY A 35 -24.17 8.87 -2.72
CA GLY A 35 -24.25 8.93 -4.19
C GLY A 35 -22.91 9.23 -4.88
N LYS A 36 -21.86 9.55 -4.13
CA LYS A 36 -20.49 9.69 -4.67
C LYS A 36 -19.76 8.36 -4.62
N ALA A 37 -18.91 8.09 -5.61
CA ALA A 37 -18.06 6.90 -5.63
C ALA A 37 -17.13 6.88 -4.41
N PRO A 38 -17.13 5.82 -3.58
CA PRO A 38 -16.24 5.71 -2.42
C PRO A 38 -14.79 5.49 -2.83
N LEU A 39 -13.88 5.71 -1.88
CA LEU A 39 -12.48 5.34 -1.97
C LEU A 39 -12.25 4.00 -1.26
N ILE A 40 -11.76 2.99 -1.95
CA ILE A 40 -11.28 1.73 -1.35
C ILE A 40 -9.78 1.83 -1.18
N THR A 41 -9.27 1.56 0.03
CA THR A 41 -7.84 1.60 0.33
C THR A 41 -7.28 0.19 0.47
N LEU A 42 -6.16 -0.06 -0.21
CA LEU A 42 -5.42 -1.31 -0.23
C LEU A 42 -4.10 -1.11 0.50
N HIS A 43 -3.96 -1.71 1.68
CA HIS A 43 -2.75 -1.58 2.49
C HIS A 43 -1.55 -2.32 1.89
N GLY A 44 -0.35 -1.97 2.36
CA GLY A 44 0.93 -2.54 1.95
C GLY A 44 1.25 -3.89 2.59
N GLY A 45 2.48 -4.29 2.44
CA GLY A 45 3.05 -5.57 2.88
C GLY A 45 3.52 -6.40 1.69
N PRO A 46 2.87 -7.54 1.34
CA PRO A 46 1.60 -8.13 1.85
C PRO A 46 1.59 -8.40 3.35
N GLY A 47 0.42 -8.39 3.97
CA GLY A 47 0.31 -8.76 5.39
C GLY A 47 0.48 -7.61 6.39
N SER A 48 0.49 -6.34 5.95
CA SER A 48 0.27 -5.22 6.86
C SER A 48 -1.21 -5.21 7.34
N THR A 49 -1.76 -4.09 7.78
CA THR A 49 -3.16 -3.99 8.18
C THR A 49 -3.75 -2.67 7.73
N HIS A 50 -5.08 -2.54 7.78
CA HIS A 50 -5.76 -1.29 7.47
C HIS A 50 -5.42 -0.13 8.41
N ASN A 51 -4.86 -0.39 9.59
CA ASN A 51 -4.73 0.60 10.68
C ASN A 51 -4.22 1.97 10.21
N TYR A 52 -3.12 2.02 9.48
CA TYR A 52 -2.55 3.29 9.05
C TYR A 52 -3.37 3.98 7.95
N MET A 53 -4.22 3.23 7.23
CA MET A 53 -5.16 3.80 6.27
C MET A 53 -6.26 4.62 6.91
N GLU A 54 -6.47 4.51 8.24
CA GLU A 54 -7.40 5.36 9.00
C GLU A 54 -6.98 6.85 8.97
N LEU A 55 -5.72 7.16 8.65
CA LEU A 55 -5.29 8.53 8.37
C LEU A 55 -6.00 9.16 7.17
N LEU A 56 -6.62 8.34 6.33
CA LEU A 56 -7.39 8.76 5.15
C LEU A 56 -8.87 8.97 5.44
N ASP A 57 -9.36 8.64 6.64
CA ASP A 57 -10.77 8.84 7.02
C ASP A 57 -11.28 10.27 6.74
N PRO A 58 -10.47 11.34 6.93
CA PRO A 58 -10.90 12.70 6.61
C PRO A 58 -11.33 12.93 5.16
N VAL A 59 -10.99 12.04 4.23
CA VAL A 59 -11.54 12.06 2.86
C VAL A 59 -13.07 11.95 2.88
N ALA A 60 -13.65 11.33 3.93
CA ALA A 60 -15.10 11.26 4.11
C ALA A 60 -15.75 12.65 4.23
N LEU A 61 -15.02 13.64 4.72
CA LEU A 61 -15.49 15.04 4.81
C LEU A 61 -15.65 15.70 3.43
N CYS A 62 -15.00 15.14 2.39
CA CYS A 62 -15.22 15.54 1.00
C CYS A 62 -16.50 14.88 0.42
N GLY A 63 -17.29 14.19 1.28
CA GLY A 63 -18.56 13.53 0.96
C GLY A 63 -18.41 12.20 0.23
N ARG A 64 -17.25 11.52 0.36
CA ARG A 64 -16.99 10.18 -0.20
C ARG A 64 -16.63 9.23 0.93
N ALA A 65 -17.34 8.13 1.08
CA ALA A 65 -16.95 7.11 2.05
C ALA A 65 -15.54 6.58 1.75
N VAL A 66 -14.79 6.27 2.81
CA VAL A 66 -13.51 5.56 2.74
C VAL A 66 -13.72 4.14 3.25
N ILE A 67 -13.39 3.17 2.43
CA ILE A 67 -13.49 1.74 2.74
C ILE A 67 -12.09 1.19 2.90
N SER A 68 -11.76 0.73 4.10
CA SER A 68 -10.49 0.06 4.39
C SER A 68 -10.77 -1.35 4.87
N TYR A 69 -9.91 -2.30 4.52
CA TYR A 69 -10.08 -3.69 4.95
C TYR A 69 -8.73 -4.31 5.29
N ASP A 70 -8.74 -5.32 6.15
CA ASP A 70 -7.61 -6.20 6.32
C ASP A 70 -7.65 -7.27 5.23
N GLN A 71 -6.67 -7.29 4.36
CA GLN A 71 -6.55 -8.33 3.35
C GLN A 71 -6.38 -9.69 4.03
N LEU A 72 -6.87 -10.76 3.41
CA LEU A 72 -6.77 -12.11 3.95
C LEU A 72 -5.33 -12.44 4.33
N GLY A 73 -5.14 -12.93 5.55
CA GLY A 73 -3.84 -13.28 6.11
C GLY A 73 -3.29 -12.30 7.15
N CYS A 74 -3.95 -11.16 7.40
CA CYS A 74 -3.49 -10.20 8.40
C CYS A 74 -4.65 -9.58 9.20
N GLY A 75 -4.32 -8.86 10.25
CA GLY A 75 -5.24 -8.08 11.06
C GLY A 75 -6.39 -8.91 11.61
N LYS A 76 -7.61 -8.40 11.44
CA LYS A 76 -8.86 -9.06 11.79
C LYS A 76 -9.29 -10.13 10.76
N SER A 77 -8.59 -10.21 9.61
CA SER A 77 -8.74 -11.25 8.57
C SER A 77 -7.61 -12.29 8.62
N TYR A 78 -6.97 -12.44 9.79
CA TYR A 78 -5.82 -13.31 9.96
C TYR A 78 -6.17 -14.78 9.71
N VAL A 79 -5.34 -15.43 8.91
CA VAL A 79 -5.35 -16.88 8.62
C VAL A 79 -3.90 -17.35 8.66
N GLU A 80 -3.67 -18.52 9.22
CA GLU A 80 -2.35 -19.13 9.34
C GLU A 80 -2.32 -20.54 8.77
N ASN A 81 -1.11 -21.02 8.51
CA ASN A 81 -0.87 -22.39 7.98
C ASN A 81 -1.56 -22.65 6.63
N ARG A 82 -1.61 -21.62 5.79
CA ARG A 82 -2.21 -21.67 4.45
C ARG A 82 -1.32 -21.01 3.38
N PRO A 83 -0.06 -21.49 3.23
CA PRO A 83 0.86 -20.94 2.24
C PRO A 83 0.34 -21.01 0.80
N ASP A 84 -0.61 -21.90 0.51
CA ASP A 84 -1.29 -22.06 -0.77
C ASP A 84 -2.15 -20.84 -1.16
N LEU A 85 -2.56 -20.01 -0.19
CA LEU A 85 -3.39 -18.84 -0.42
C LEU A 85 -2.59 -17.58 -0.79
N TRP A 86 -1.30 -17.51 -0.44
CA TRP A 86 -0.54 -16.27 -0.56
C TRP A 86 0.00 -16.06 -1.98
N LYS A 87 -0.91 -15.73 -2.88
CA LYS A 87 -0.66 -15.39 -4.29
C LYS A 87 -1.58 -14.26 -4.73
N LEU A 88 -1.12 -13.47 -5.70
CA LEU A 88 -1.81 -12.29 -6.20
C LEU A 88 -3.30 -12.54 -6.48
N SER A 89 -3.62 -13.64 -7.16
CA SER A 89 -5.00 -13.95 -7.54
C SER A 89 -5.96 -14.17 -6.34
N THR A 90 -5.45 -14.54 -5.18
CA THR A 90 -6.28 -14.64 -3.97
C THR A 90 -6.76 -13.27 -3.54
N TRP A 91 -5.89 -12.29 -3.48
CA TRP A 91 -6.23 -10.93 -3.08
C TRP A 91 -6.98 -10.14 -4.16
N GLU A 92 -6.76 -10.44 -5.45
CA GLU A 92 -7.59 -9.91 -6.54
C GLU A 92 -9.04 -10.38 -6.41
N ASN A 93 -9.25 -11.67 -6.18
CA ASN A 93 -10.58 -12.25 -5.97
C ASN A 93 -11.24 -11.72 -4.69
N GLU A 94 -10.46 -11.47 -3.63
CA GLU A 94 -10.95 -10.88 -2.39
C GLU A 94 -11.45 -9.45 -2.61
N LEU A 95 -10.69 -8.63 -3.34
CA LEU A 95 -11.09 -7.27 -3.69
C LEU A 95 -12.37 -7.26 -4.55
N GLU A 96 -12.47 -8.16 -5.54
CA GLU A 96 -13.68 -8.30 -6.36
C GLU A 96 -14.89 -8.71 -5.51
N ALA A 97 -14.68 -9.65 -4.57
CA ALA A 97 -15.72 -10.08 -3.63
C ALA A 97 -16.17 -8.92 -2.71
N LEU A 98 -15.25 -8.09 -2.23
CA LEU A 98 -15.57 -6.92 -1.39
C LEU A 98 -16.40 -5.89 -2.18
N ILE A 99 -15.99 -5.56 -3.40
CA ILE A 99 -16.70 -4.63 -4.28
C ILE A 99 -18.14 -5.16 -4.54
N SER A 100 -18.27 -6.45 -4.83
CA SER A 100 -19.57 -7.11 -5.07
C SER A 100 -20.43 -7.15 -3.81
N HIS A 101 -19.83 -7.52 -2.65
CA HIS A 101 -20.52 -7.59 -1.35
C HIS A 101 -21.12 -6.25 -0.95
N LEU A 102 -20.40 -5.15 -1.22
CA LEU A 102 -20.86 -3.79 -0.93
C LEU A 102 -21.75 -3.19 -2.03
N GLY A 103 -21.98 -3.91 -3.13
CA GLY A 103 -22.81 -3.45 -4.24
C GLY A 103 -22.27 -2.19 -4.94
N LEU A 104 -20.96 -2.02 -5.00
CA LEU A 104 -20.34 -0.81 -5.53
C LEU A 104 -20.36 -0.82 -7.06
N SER A 105 -21.14 0.08 -7.66
CA SER A 105 -21.16 0.29 -9.11
C SER A 105 -20.13 1.30 -9.60
N LYS A 106 -19.60 2.14 -8.70
CA LYS A 106 -18.53 3.12 -8.94
C LYS A 106 -17.66 3.23 -7.72
N TYR A 107 -16.33 3.28 -7.90
CA TYR A 107 -15.37 3.39 -6.82
C TYR A 107 -14.02 3.93 -7.32
N TYR A 108 -13.21 4.43 -6.40
CA TYR A 108 -11.79 4.71 -6.59
C TYR A 108 -10.97 3.66 -5.83
N LEU A 109 -9.79 3.33 -6.33
CA LEU A 109 -8.80 2.50 -5.61
C LEU A 109 -7.60 3.34 -5.22
N LEU A 110 -7.18 3.25 -3.97
CA LEU A 110 -5.88 3.72 -3.51
C LEU A 110 -5.08 2.52 -3.02
N GLY A 111 -3.95 2.26 -3.66
CA GLY A 111 -3.03 1.21 -3.22
C GLY A 111 -1.70 1.81 -2.79
N GLN A 112 -1.27 1.47 -1.56
CA GLN A 112 0.02 1.87 -1.03
C GLN A 112 0.97 0.67 -1.06
N SER A 113 2.20 0.86 -1.58
CA SER A 113 3.22 -0.20 -1.63
C SER A 113 2.69 -1.45 -2.36
N TRP A 114 2.72 -2.62 -1.72
CA TRP A 114 2.06 -3.83 -2.22
C TRP A 114 0.60 -3.60 -2.64
N GLY A 115 -0.16 -2.82 -1.87
CA GLY A 115 -1.55 -2.48 -2.25
C GLY A 115 -1.64 -1.81 -3.62
N GLY A 116 -0.62 -1.07 -4.04
CA GLY A 116 -0.53 -0.49 -5.39
C GLY A 116 -0.18 -1.52 -6.47
N MET A 117 0.59 -2.57 -6.15
CA MET A 117 0.78 -3.72 -7.05
C MET A 117 -0.57 -4.42 -7.28
N LEU A 118 -1.31 -4.70 -6.20
CA LEU A 118 -2.65 -5.28 -6.26
C LEU A 118 -3.61 -4.41 -7.09
N ALA A 119 -3.62 -3.10 -6.86
CA ALA A 119 -4.47 -2.16 -7.60
C ALA A 119 -4.17 -2.13 -9.11
N GLN A 120 -2.88 -2.15 -9.48
CA GLN A 120 -2.45 -2.22 -10.88
C GLN A 120 -2.88 -3.54 -11.55
N SER A 121 -2.65 -4.67 -10.88
CA SER A 121 -3.05 -5.99 -11.39
C SER A 121 -4.57 -6.08 -11.52
N PHE A 122 -5.31 -5.64 -10.52
CA PHE A 122 -6.77 -5.60 -10.55
C PHE A 122 -7.30 -4.77 -11.74
N ALA A 123 -6.72 -3.60 -11.98
CA ALA A 123 -7.10 -2.75 -13.10
C ALA A 123 -6.76 -3.35 -14.48
N LEU A 124 -5.75 -4.23 -14.55
CA LEU A 124 -5.26 -4.84 -15.79
C LEU A 124 -5.88 -6.22 -16.07
N ASP A 125 -6.15 -7.01 -15.03
CA ASP A 125 -6.44 -8.44 -15.15
C ASP A 125 -7.86 -8.81 -14.71
N CYS A 126 -8.50 -7.98 -13.88
CA CYS A 126 -9.85 -8.22 -13.37
C CYS A 126 -10.90 -7.37 -14.11
N ASN A 127 -12.16 -7.73 -13.89
CA ASN A 127 -13.28 -6.92 -14.40
C ASN A 127 -13.47 -5.67 -13.54
N ALA A 128 -12.61 -4.68 -13.70
CA ALA A 128 -12.61 -3.43 -12.94
C ALA A 128 -13.75 -2.48 -13.36
N GLN A 129 -14.94 -3.02 -13.68
CA GLN A 129 -16.13 -2.20 -14.00
C GLN A 129 -16.45 -1.27 -12.82
N GLY A 130 -16.69 0.00 -13.13
CA GLY A 130 -16.98 1.01 -12.12
C GLY A 130 -15.77 1.71 -11.54
N LEU A 131 -14.54 1.27 -11.82
CA LEU A 131 -13.31 1.97 -11.39
C LEU A 131 -13.28 3.36 -12.06
N GLN A 132 -13.32 4.42 -11.23
CA GLN A 132 -13.35 5.81 -11.67
C GLN A 132 -11.96 6.44 -11.73
N GLY A 133 -11.04 5.95 -10.93
CA GLY A 133 -9.66 6.42 -10.88
C GLY A 133 -8.81 5.56 -9.96
N LEU A 134 -7.51 5.63 -10.17
CA LEU A 134 -6.49 4.85 -9.49
C LEU A 134 -5.49 5.78 -8.79
N ILE A 135 -5.20 5.52 -7.52
CA ILE A 135 -4.20 6.24 -6.75
C ILE A 135 -3.10 5.24 -6.36
N LEU A 136 -1.92 5.44 -6.91
CA LEU A 136 -0.74 4.61 -6.72
C LEU A 136 0.23 5.34 -5.79
N SER A 137 0.22 4.98 -4.53
CA SER A 137 1.01 5.64 -3.48
C SER A 137 2.22 4.81 -3.11
N SER A 138 3.41 5.37 -3.28
CA SER A 138 4.67 4.73 -2.88
C SER A 138 4.72 3.25 -3.29
N THR A 139 4.51 2.97 -4.57
CA THR A 139 4.37 1.62 -5.12
C THR A 139 5.25 1.40 -6.34
N LEU A 140 5.24 0.21 -6.88
CA LEU A 140 6.15 -0.25 -7.93
C LEU A 140 5.37 -0.93 -9.07
N PRO A 141 5.90 -0.92 -10.30
CA PRO A 141 5.34 -1.67 -11.44
C PRO A 141 6.09 -2.97 -11.74
N SER A 142 7.14 -3.29 -10.98
CA SER A 142 7.97 -4.49 -11.18
C SER A 142 8.83 -4.78 -9.97
N SER A 143 8.83 -6.03 -9.51
CA SER A 143 9.67 -6.53 -8.42
C SER A 143 11.17 -6.47 -8.78
N GLN A 144 11.53 -6.69 -10.06
CA GLN A 144 12.92 -6.59 -10.49
C GLN A 144 13.39 -5.13 -10.55
N LEU A 145 12.51 -4.19 -10.94
CA LEU A 145 12.84 -2.76 -10.89
C LEU A 145 13.02 -2.29 -9.44
N TRP A 146 12.14 -2.73 -8.55
CA TRP A 146 12.27 -2.50 -7.12
C TRP A 146 13.63 -2.97 -6.59
N ALA A 147 13.95 -4.24 -6.73
CA ALA A 147 15.20 -4.81 -6.24
C ALA A 147 16.44 -4.05 -6.75
N ARG A 148 16.45 -3.67 -8.03
CA ARG A 148 17.54 -2.86 -8.59
C ARG A 148 17.69 -1.51 -7.90
N GLU A 149 16.58 -0.83 -7.62
CA GLU A 149 16.59 0.47 -6.96
C GLU A 149 16.93 0.34 -5.48
N GLN A 150 16.42 -0.68 -4.78
CA GLN A 150 16.79 -0.95 -3.39
C GLN A 150 18.31 -1.20 -3.25
N HIS A 151 18.89 -2.02 -4.14
CA HIS A 151 20.34 -2.23 -4.15
C HIS A 151 21.12 -0.94 -4.50
N ARG A 152 20.56 -0.06 -5.32
CA ARG A 152 21.17 1.24 -5.60
C ARG A 152 21.16 2.13 -4.36
N LEU A 153 20.05 2.20 -3.64
CA LEU A 153 19.94 2.95 -2.38
C LEU A 153 20.87 2.35 -1.31
N ALA A 154 20.86 1.04 -1.14
CA ALA A 154 21.72 0.35 -0.17
C ALA A 154 23.21 0.66 -0.35
N ARG A 155 23.69 0.92 -1.58
CA ARG A 155 25.08 1.34 -1.85
C ARG A 155 25.42 2.70 -1.25
N MET A 156 24.43 3.50 -0.87
CA MET A 156 24.65 4.80 -0.22
C MET A 156 24.85 4.68 1.29
N LEU A 157 24.58 3.50 1.87
CA LEU A 157 24.86 3.19 3.27
C LEU A 157 26.37 3.10 3.55
N PRO A 158 26.80 3.23 4.81
CA PRO A 158 28.15 2.89 5.22
C PRO A 158 28.58 1.51 4.71
N VAL A 159 29.85 1.37 4.32
CA VAL A 159 30.37 0.15 3.66
C VAL A 159 30.06 -1.13 4.43
N LEU A 160 30.16 -1.09 5.77
CA LEU A 160 29.89 -2.27 6.62
C LEU A 160 28.41 -2.66 6.60
N GLU A 161 27.51 -1.69 6.60
CA GLU A 161 26.07 -1.92 6.54
C GLU A 161 25.66 -2.45 5.17
N TYR A 162 26.12 -1.83 4.08
CA TYR A 162 25.93 -2.36 2.74
C TYR A 162 26.42 -3.81 2.62
N SER A 163 27.62 -4.09 3.13
CA SER A 163 28.17 -5.44 3.12
C SER A 163 27.34 -6.44 3.92
N ALA A 164 26.75 -6.01 5.05
CA ALA A 164 25.87 -6.85 5.85
C ALA A 164 24.59 -7.22 5.10
N LEU A 165 23.96 -6.26 4.43
CA LEU A 165 22.74 -6.50 3.60
C LEU A 165 23.06 -7.48 2.47
N MET A 166 24.12 -7.24 1.70
CA MET A 166 24.50 -8.09 0.56
C MET A 166 24.94 -9.49 0.99
N ASN A 167 25.59 -9.62 2.16
CA ASN A 167 25.96 -10.92 2.69
C ASN A 167 24.74 -11.73 3.13
N ALA A 168 23.76 -11.08 3.78
CA ALA A 168 22.51 -11.74 4.17
C ALA A 168 21.74 -12.28 2.96
N GLU A 169 21.63 -11.52 1.87
CA GLU A 169 21.04 -12.00 0.63
C GLU A 169 21.81 -13.17 0.02
N LYS A 170 23.14 -13.10 0.01
CA LYS A 170 24.00 -14.17 -0.53
C LYS A 170 23.90 -15.47 0.26
N THR A 171 23.83 -15.37 1.59
CA THR A 171 23.78 -16.53 2.48
C THR A 171 22.38 -16.99 2.82
N GLN A 172 21.37 -16.20 2.48
CA GLN A 172 19.96 -16.37 2.86
C GLN A 172 19.79 -16.43 4.39
N ASP A 173 20.67 -15.76 5.13
CA ASP A 173 20.60 -15.61 6.58
C ASP A 173 20.31 -14.16 6.95
N PHE A 174 19.08 -13.90 7.33
CA PHE A 174 18.57 -12.59 7.73
C PHE A 174 18.45 -12.42 9.25
N SER A 175 18.99 -13.34 10.04
CA SER A 175 18.92 -13.33 11.52
C SER A 175 20.05 -12.56 12.18
N GLY A 176 21.10 -12.20 11.45
CA GLY A 176 22.31 -11.59 11.99
C GLY A 176 22.10 -10.16 12.48
N ARG A 177 22.65 -9.80 13.66
CA ARG A 177 22.55 -8.44 14.22
C ARG A 177 23.03 -7.35 13.26
N ALA A 178 24.12 -7.61 12.52
CA ALA A 178 24.65 -6.64 11.55
C ALA A 178 23.64 -6.36 10.41
N TYR A 179 22.93 -7.41 9.94
CA TYR A 179 21.85 -7.26 8.98
C TYR A 179 20.69 -6.43 9.54
N THR A 180 20.19 -6.78 10.74
CA THR A 180 19.07 -6.06 11.35
C THR A 180 19.41 -4.57 11.53
N GLN A 181 20.59 -4.24 12.04
CA GLN A 181 21.01 -2.84 12.21
C GLN A 181 21.12 -2.09 10.87
N ALA A 182 21.65 -2.73 9.84
CA ALA A 182 21.76 -2.14 8.51
C ALA A 182 20.38 -1.94 7.86
N LEU A 183 19.47 -2.91 8.01
CA LEU A 183 18.10 -2.80 7.54
C LEU A 183 17.33 -1.71 8.27
N ASP A 184 17.43 -1.64 9.60
CA ASP A 184 16.79 -0.58 10.41
C ASP A 184 17.24 0.81 9.96
N HIS A 185 18.54 0.99 9.69
CA HIS A 185 19.07 2.25 9.18
C HIS A 185 18.53 2.56 7.78
N PHE A 186 18.50 1.58 6.88
CA PHE A 186 17.92 1.71 5.55
C PHE A 186 16.45 2.11 5.61
N MET A 187 15.66 1.43 6.44
CA MET A 187 14.22 1.71 6.63
C MET A 187 13.99 3.10 7.22
N THR A 188 14.83 3.54 8.15
CA THR A 188 14.78 4.91 8.69
C THR A 188 15.03 5.96 7.62
N MET A 189 15.95 5.71 6.69
CA MET A 189 16.27 6.63 5.61
C MET A 189 15.20 6.68 4.51
N HIS A 190 14.54 5.57 4.21
CA HIS A 190 13.76 5.45 2.99
C HIS A 190 12.29 5.02 3.21
N CYS A 191 11.97 4.41 4.34
CA CYS A 191 10.61 3.99 4.66
C CYS A 191 9.92 4.97 5.61
N CYS A 192 10.43 5.11 6.82
CA CYS A 192 9.83 5.95 7.84
C CYS A 192 10.81 6.28 8.96
N ASP A 193 10.80 7.54 9.40
CA ASP A 193 11.55 8.03 10.57
C ASP A 193 10.59 8.58 11.65
N LEU A 194 9.33 8.15 11.61
CA LEU A 194 8.35 8.56 12.61
C LEU A 194 8.55 7.78 13.91
N THR A 195 8.56 8.50 15.01
CA THR A 195 8.47 7.87 16.33
C THR A 195 7.00 7.60 16.65
N TYR A 196 6.69 6.36 17.00
CA TYR A 196 5.34 5.96 17.41
C TYR A 196 5.15 6.13 18.91
N ASP A 197 5.46 7.31 19.43
CA ASP A 197 5.24 7.70 20.82
C ASP A 197 3.77 8.12 21.08
N GLU A 198 3.50 8.65 22.27
CA GLU A 198 2.15 9.05 22.68
C GLU A 198 1.55 10.16 21.81
N THR A 199 2.36 10.90 21.06
CA THR A 199 1.93 11.99 20.18
C THR A 199 1.51 11.52 18.79
N ALA A 200 1.96 10.33 18.37
CA ALA A 200 1.57 9.76 17.09
C ALA A 200 0.07 9.37 17.08
N PRO A 201 -0.61 9.45 15.93
CA PRO A 201 -1.98 8.99 15.78
C PRO A 201 -2.19 7.57 16.34
N GLU A 202 -3.32 7.36 17.02
CA GLU A 202 -3.63 6.09 17.69
C GLU A 202 -3.59 4.91 16.70
N CYS A 203 -4.12 5.09 15.49
CA CYS A 203 -4.14 4.07 14.44
C CYS A 203 -2.73 3.57 14.02
N LEU A 204 -1.69 4.38 14.21
CA LEU A 204 -0.31 3.97 13.95
C LEU A 204 0.30 3.18 15.12
N ARG A 205 -0.16 3.46 16.36
CA ARG A 205 0.38 2.87 17.60
C ARG A 205 -0.33 1.59 18.03
N ARG A 206 -1.59 1.43 17.63
CA ARG A 206 -2.43 0.30 17.99
C ARG A 206 -1.76 -1.03 17.64
N PRO A 207 -1.69 -2.00 18.58
CA PRO A 207 -1.22 -3.34 18.28
C PRO A 207 -2.01 -3.97 17.12
N LYS A 208 -1.30 -4.63 16.23
CA LYS A 208 -1.86 -5.26 15.04
C LYS A 208 -1.28 -6.66 14.85
N LYS A 209 -2.05 -7.54 14.24
CA LYS A 209 -1.61 -8.88 13.85
C LYS A 209 -1.08 -8.83 12.42
N SER A 210 0.23 -8.68 12.25
CA SER A 210 0.84 -8.72 10.92
C SER A 210 0.75 -10.13 10.32
N GLY A 211 0.64 -10.21 9.00
CA GLY A 211 0.62 -11.45 8.25
C GLY A 211 2.02 -11.90 7.87
N GLU A 212 2.81 -12.36 8.84
CA GLU A 212 4.20 -12.79 8.58
C GLU A 212 4.29 -13.91 7.54
N GLU A 213 3.42 -14.92 7.62
CA GLU A 213 3.39 -16.01 6.64
C GLU A 213 3.05 -15.48 5.23
N SER A 214 2.03 -14.63 5.14
CA SER A 214 1.63 -14.06 3.84
C SER A 214 2.72 -13.18 3.24
N TYR A 215 3.44 -12.41 4.07
CA TYR A 215 4.58 -11.62 3.64
C TYR A 215 5.71 -12.50 3.11
N VAL A 216 6.18 -13.46 3.92
CA VAL A 216 7.33 -14.30 3.55
C VAL A 216 7.04 -15.16 2.32
N VAL A 217 5.84 -15.72 2.21
CA VAL A 217 5.47 -16.56 1.05
C VAL A 217 5.28 -15.72 -0.21
N ALA A 218 4.69 -14.54 -0.10
CA ALA A 218 4.41 -13.72 -1.29
C ALA A 218 5.59 -12.84 -1.69
N TRP A 219 6.20 -12.12 -0.75
CA TRP A 219 7.33 -11.25 -1.03
C TRP A 219 8.67 -11.93 -0.78
N GLY A 220 8.91 -12.41 0.43
CA GLY A 220 10.17 -13.02 0.85
C GLY A 220 10.62 -12.53 2.21
N PRO A 221 11.78 -13.02 2.69
CA PRO A 221 12.26 -12.72 4.03
C PRO A 221 12.93 -11.35 4.21
N ASN A 222 13.10 -10.57 3.12
CA ASN A 222 13.71 -9.24 3.19
C ASN A 222 13.00 -8.24 2.26
N GLU A 223 13.09 -6.97 2.58
CA GLU A 223 12.45 -5.88 1.85
C GLU A 223 13.08 -5.60 0.48
N LEU A 224 14.40 -5.78 0.36
CA LEU A 224 15.14 -5.33 -0.81
C LEU A 224 14.83 -6.14 -2.08
N THR A 225 14.54 -7.43 -1.93
CA THR A 225 14.40 -8.34 -3.07
C THR A 225 13.24 -9.32 -2.85
N ALA A 226 12.25 -9.26 -3.71
CA ALA A 226 11.18 -10.27 -3.72
C ALA A 226 11.71 -11.63 -4.17
N THR A 227 11.43 -12.67 -3.37
CA THR A 227 11.82 -14.06 -3.64
C THR A 227 10.64 -15.03 -3.53
N GLY A 228 9.47 -14.56 -3.14
CA GLY A 228 8.24 -15.33 -3.02
C GLY A 228 7.43 -15.40 -4.32
N THR A 229 6.11 -15.58 -4.20
CA THR A 229 5.21 -15.71 -5.37
C THR A 229 5.13 -14.44 -6.22
N LEU A 230 5.60 -13.29 -5.71
CA LEU A 230 5.65 -12.00 -6.39
C LEU A 230 7.03 -11.71 -7.03
N ALA A 231 8.01 -12.63 -6.96
CA ALA A 231 9.37 -12.38 -7.45
C ALA A 231 9.43 -11.95 -8.92
N ASP A 232 8.60 -12.53 -9.76
CA ASP A 232 8.57 -12.26 -11.20
C ASP A 232 7.46 -11.28 -11.62
N TRP A 233 6.75 -10.69 -10.63
CA TRP A 233 5.67 -9.76 -10.95
C TRP A 233 6.20 -8.51 -11.66
N ASN A 234 5.63 -8.23 -12.83
CA ASN A 234 6.01 -7.11 -13.69
C ASN A 234 4.86 -6.72 -14.62
N VAL A 235 4.40 -5.49 -14.52
CA VAL A 235 3.33 -4.93 -15.36
C VAL A 235 3.78 -3.76 -16.23
N ILE A 236 5.10 -3.45 -16.26
CA ILE A 236 5.65 -2.28 -16.94
C ILE A 236 5.15 -2.15 -18.38
N ASP A 237 5.22 -3.23 -19.16
CA ASP A 237 4.84 -3.21 -20.57
C ASP A 237 3.31 -3.14 -20.79
N ARG A 238 2.53 -3.35 -19.72
CA ARG A 238 1.06 -3.36 -19.73
C ARG A 238 0.44 -2.09 -19.15
N LEU A 239 1.21 -1.22 -18.51
CA LEU A 239 0.73 0.00 -17.86
C LEU A 239 -0.06 0.91 -18.80
N HIS A 240 0.25 0.89 -20.09
CA HIS A 240 -0.47 1.67 -21.11
C HIS A 240 -1.92 1.20 -21.33
N HIS A 241 -2.31 0.05 -20.78
CA HIS A 241 -3.71 -0.43 -20.79
C HIS A 241 -4.55 0.13 -19.64
N ILE A 242 -3.95 0.70 -18.60
CA ILE A 242 -4.68 1.43 -17.55
C ILE A 242 -5.22 2.73 -18.18
N LYS A 243 -6.54 2.81 -18.35
CA LYS A 243 -7.20 3.93 -19.05
C LYS A 243 -7.88 4.93 -18.12
N VAL A 244 -8.13 4.54 -16.88
CA VAL A 244 -8.72 5.44 -15.86
C VAL A 244 -7.73 6.53 -15.48
N PRO A 245 -8.21 7.72 -15.09
CA PRO A 245 -7.35 8.72 -14.47
C PRO A 245 -6.51 8.11 -13.36
N THR A 246 -5.23 8.40 -13.32
CA THR A 246 -4.32 7.81 -12.34
C THR A 246 -3.48 8.90 -11.66
N LEU A 247 -3.49 8.89 -10.33
CA LEU A 247 -2.61 9.70 -9.51
C LEU A 247 -1.48 8.83 -8.96
N ILE A 248 -0.25 9.23 -9.20
CA ILE A 248 0.94 8.60 -8.61
C ILE A 248 1.44 9.52 -7.50
N ILE A 249 1.70 8.99 -6.32
CA ILE A 249 2.28 9.69 -5.18
C ILE A 249 3.56 8.98 -4.76
N SER A 250 4.65 9.72 -4.55
CA SER A 250 5.90 9.19 -3.99
C SER A 250 6.67 10.30 -3.28
N GLY A 251 7.54 9.93 -2.34
CA GLY A 251 8.46 10.85 -1.70
C GLY A 251 9.78 11.01 -2.47
N THR A 252 10.55 12.09 -2.17
CA THR A 252 11.90 12.27 -2.74
C THR A 252 12.90 11.27 -2.14
N ASP A 253 12.67 10.86 -0.88
CA ASP A 253 13.54 9.96 -0.12
C ASP A 253 12.97 8.54 0.04
N ASP A 254 11.86 8.28 -0.69
CA ASP A 254 11.12 7.03 -0.70
C ASP A 254 11.95 5.86 -1.26
N GLU A 255 11.79 4.68 -0.69
CA GLU A 255 12.26 3.44 -1.29
C GLU A 255 11.55 3.15 -2.64
N CYS A 256 10.30 3.59 -2.83
CA CYS A 256 9.70 3.77 -4.16
C CYS A 256 10.31 4.98 -4.84
N THR A 257 11.54 4.85 -5.29
CA THR A 257 12.33 5.96 -5.81
C THR A 257 11.60 6.76 -6.89
N PRO A 258 11.96 8.04 -7.09
CA PRO A 258 11.42 8.82 -8.21
C PRO A 258 11.58 8.15 -9.59
N LEU A 259 12.58 7.26 -9.77
CA LEU A 259 12.71 6.47 -10.99
C LEU A 259 11.60 5.43 -11.13
N ILE A 260 11.22 4.76 -10.04
CA ILE A 260 10.12 3.80 -10.02
C ILE A 260 8.79 4.51 -10.33
N ALA A 261 8.50 5.61 -9.62
CA ALA A 261 7.30 6.42 -9.84
C ALA A 261 7.25 6.97 -11.27
N LYS A 262 8.36 7.50 -11.79
CA LYS A 262 8.47 7.99 -13.17
C LYS A 262 8.23 6.89 -14.20
N THR A 263 8.64 5.65 -13.92
CA THR A 263 8.39 4.52 -14.81
C THR A 263 6.90 4.26 -15.02
N MET A 264 6.08 4.43 -13.98
CA MET A 264 4.62 4.35 -14.08
C MET A 264 4.05 5.59 -14.77
N PHE A 265 4.49 6.78 -14.39
CA PHE A 265 4.04 8.05 -14.97
C PHE A 265 4.23 8.12 -16.48
N ASP A 266 5.40 7.71 -16.97
CA ASP A 266 5.71 7.76 -18.41
C ASP A 266 4.88 6.77 -19.26
N ARG A 267 4.24 5.77 -18.62
CA ARG A 267 3.54 4.68 -19.34
C ARG A 267 2.04 4.66 -19.16
N ILE A 268 1.52 5.24 -18.09
CA ILE A 268 0.06 5.32 -17.87
C ILE A 268 -0.44 6.58 -18.57
N PRO A 269 -1.34 6.46 -19.59
CA PRO A 269 -1.68 7.59 -20.47
C PRO A 269 -2.29 8.81 -19.78
N ASN A 270 -3.06 8.59 -18.72
CA ASN A 270 -3.79 9.64 -18.00
C ASN A 270 -3.24 9.81 -16.57
N ALA A 271 -1.93 9.69 -16.41
CA ALA A 271 -1.29 9.81 -15.10
C ALA A 271 -0.95 11.27 -14.76
N ARG A 272 -1.15 11.60 -13.49
CA ARG A 272 -0.57 12.76 -12.80
C ARG A 272 0.38 12.23 -11.74
N TRP A 273 1.50 12.87 -11.52
CA TRP A 273 2.45 12.51 -10.47
C TRP A 273 2.67 13.68 -9.52
N GLU A 274 2.50 13.39 -8.24
CA GLU A 274 2.78 14.31 -7.13
C GLU A 274 3.98 13.78 -6.35
N LEU A 275 5.07 14.55 -6.37
CA LEU A 275 6.31 14.21 -5.67
C LEU A 275 6.38 15.00 -4.36
N PHE A 276 6.39 14.30 -3.24
CA PHE A 276 6.42 14.87 -1.89
C PHE A 276 7.85 15.12 -1.46
N GLU A 277 8.25 16.38 -1.39
CA GLU A 277 9.60 16.79 -0.99
C GLU A 277 9.87 16.43 0.48
N GLY A 278 11.01 15.77 0.74
CA GLY A 278 11.45 15.32 2.06
C GLY A 278 10.68 14.14 2.64
N CYS A 279 9.66 13.62 1.94
CA CYS A 279 8.92 12.45 2.39
C CYS A 279 9.57 11.15 1.90
N ARG A 280 9.34 10.10 2.69
CA ARG A 280 9.74 8.71 2.45
C ARG A 280 8.54 7.88 2.00
N HIS A 281 8.58 6.59 2.25
CA HIS A 281 7.54 5.64 1.85
C HIS A 281 6.16 5.89 2.50
N MET A 282 6.14 6.57 3.64
CA MET A 282 4.92 6.87 4.39
C MET A 282 4.47 8.33 4.22
N CYS A 283 4.43 8.85 2.98
CA CYS A 283 3.99 10.22 2.67
C CYS A 283 2.65 10.59 3.34
N TYR A 284 1.72 9.64 3.44
CA TYR A 284 0.41 9.81 4.08
C TYR A 284 0.52 10.13 5.58
N ALA A 285 1.59 9.72 6.24
CA ALA A 285 1.83 9.98 7.65
C ALA A 285 2.81 11.16 7.87
N GLU A 286 3.80 11.31 6.98
CA GLU A 286 4.82 12.36 7.09
C GLU A 286 4.29 13.74 6.65
N ASN A 287 3.31 13.78 5.74
CA ASN A 287 2.68 15.02 5.28
C ASN A 287 1.17 14.81 5.02
N THR A 288 0.45 14.42 6.07
CA THR A 288 -0.96 14.01 6.01
C THR A 288 -1.87 15.06 5.39
N GLU A 289 -1.74 16.33 5.75
CA GLU A 289 -2.62 17.40 5.26
C GLU A 289 -2.49 17.58 3.73
N HIS A 290 -1.27 17.65 3.22
CA HIS A 290 -1.04 17.77 1.79
C HIS A 290 -1.50 16.50 1.06
N TYR A 291 -1.25 15.32 1.64
CA TYR A 291 -1.66 14.04 1.08
C TYR A 291 -3.19 13.96 0.91
N LEU A 292 -3.94 14.33 1.94
CA LEU A 292 -5.41 14.39 1.90
C LEU A 292 -5.93 15.39 0.86
N SER A 293 -5.32 16.58 0.79
CA SER A 293 -5.68 17.60 -0.20
C SER A 293 -5.50 17.09 -1.63
N VAL A 294 -4.37 16.47 -1.93
CA VAL A 294 -4.05 15.94 -3.27
C VAL A 294 -5.04 14.84 -3.69
N ILE A 295 -5.42 13.96 -2.75
CA ILE A 295 -6.39 12.89 -3.01
C ILE A 295 -7.79 13.47 -3.24
N CYS A 296 -8.25 14.38 -2.38
CA CYS A 296 -9.58 15.02 -2.54
C CYS A 296 -9.67 15.79 -3.87
N ASP A 297 -8.64 16.52 -4.24
CA ASP A 297 -8.58 17.25 -5.51
C ASP A 297 -8.64 16.30 -6.71
N PHE A 298 -7.90 15.20 -6.66
CA PHE A 298 -7.91 14.20 -7.73
C PHE A 298 -9.28 13.56 -7.93
N MET A 299 -10.01 13.28 -6.86
CA MET A 299 -11.33 12.64 -6.95
C MET A 299 -12.46 13.64 -7.25
N THR A 300 -12.21 14.93 -7.28
CA THR A 300 -13.22 15.98 -7.55
C THR A 300 -13.20 16.42 -9.00
N ASN A 301 -12.08 16.33 -9.66
CA ASN A 301 -11.86 16.67 -11.08
C ASN A 301 -12.05 15.46 -11.98
#